data_efd5c4bf1a8ce8ef0452ec053980f425
#
_entry.id   efd5c4bf1a8ce8ef0452ec053980f425
#
_cell.length_a   1.000
_cell.length_b   1.000
_cell.length_c   1.000
_cell.angle_alpha   90.00
_cell.angle_beta   90.00
_cell.angle_gamma   90.00
#
_symmetry.space_group_name_H-M   'P 1'
#
loop_
_entity.id
_entity.type
_entity.pdbx_description
1 polymer ?
#
loop_
_entity_poly.entity_id
_entity_poly.type
_entity_poly.pdbx_seq_one_letter_code
_entity_poly.pdbx_strand_id
1 'polypeptide(L)'
;YAKDRQISANWTINMEQDMRALFDLSMQAEIVNVLGQQIALDIDREIVNALITANSRLNSADHTGTFNRQAPSGYTWGDKYWHENIIPVLNKLSAQVYTDTNMEAANVIAANPLDVAILEDLQGFNYTGTSSVDGDMGYRSATVAGGKWKVLTSAVIPQGTMLMVYKPVEELKSVYIYAPYVPAVLHPYPLGATPSLTILSRYATALIRSNGVAACTITDIAPTP
;
A
#
# COMPACT_ATOMS: atom_id res chain seq x y z
N TYR A 1 11.28 12.61 13.44
CA TYR A 1 12.58 11.98 13.72
C TYR A 1 13.13 11.42 12.42
N ALA A 2 14.46 11.56 12.21
CA ALA A 2 15.14 10.94 11.09
C ALA A 2 15.25 9.42 11.33
N LYS A 3 15.02 8.64 10.30
CA LYS A 3 15.12 7.17 10.33
C LYS A 3 16.16 6.72 9.34
N ASP A 4 16.86 5.64 9.66
CA ASP A 4 17.83 4.98 8.81
C ASP A 4 17.27 3.63 8.38
N ARG A 5 17.36 3.34 7.09
CA ARG A 5 17.14 2.00 6.52
C ARG A 5 18.42 1.54 5.85
N GLN A 6 18.87 0.37 6.24
CA GLN A 6 20.08 -0.22 5.71
C GLN A 6 19.84 -1.68 5.38
N ILE A 7 20.14 -2.05 4.15
CA ILE A 7 20.09 -3.44 3.70
C ILE A 7 21.43 -3.77 3.06
N SER A 8 21.96 -4.93 3.37
CA SER A 8 23.22 -5.44 2.80
C SER A 8 23.02 -6.80 2.16
N ALA A 9 23.73 -7.04 1.08
CA ALA A 9 23.83 -8.33 0.44
C ALA A 9 25.30 -8.70 0.21
N ASN A 10 25.57 -10.00 0.27
CA ASN A 10 26.89 -10.57 0.06
C ASN A 10 26.81 -11.60 -1.08
N TRP A 11 27.87 -11.70 -1.87
CA TRP A 11 27.99 -12.74 -2.90
C TRP A 11 29.41 -13.24 -2.97
N THR A 12 29.64 -14.32 -3.70
CA THR A 12 30.98 -14.88 -3.89
C THR A 12 31.56 -14.40 -5.23
N ILE A 13 32.88 -14.30 -5.32
CA ILE A 13 33.58 -13.97 -6.56
C ILE A 13 33.28 -15.00 -7.65
N ASN A 14 33.18 -16.28 -7.28
CA ASN A 14 32.83 -17.33 -8.24
C ASN A 14 31.45 -17.09 -8.87
N MET A 15 30.47 -16.73 -8.06
CA MET A 15 29.12 -16.40 -8.55
C MET A 15 29.14 -15.21 -9.51
N GLU A 16 29.95 -14.18 -9.24
CA GLU A 16 30.09 -13.04 -10.13
C GLU A 16 30.72 -13.43 -11.47
N GLN A 17 31.74 -14.30 -11.42
CA GLN A 17 32.40 -14.81 -12.63
C GLN A 17 31.47 -15.70 -13.49
N ASP A 18 30.70 -16.57 -12.86
CA ASP A 18 29.73 -17.45 -13.52
C ASP A 18 28.60 -16.64 -14.17
N MET A 19 28.04 -15.64 -13.45
CA MET A 19 26.99 -14.76 -14.00
C MET A 19 27.50 -13.98 -15.21
N ARG A 20 28.72 -13.48 -15.14
CA ARG A 20 29.33 -12.75 -16.27
C ARG A 20 29.66 -13.68 -17.46
N ALA A 21 30.16 -14.87 -17.19
CA ALA A 21 30.55 -15.81 -18.25
C ALA A 21 29.36 -16.47 -18.94
N LEU A 22 28.28 -16.78 -18.20
CA LEU A 22 27.14 -17.52 -18.74
C LEU A 22 26.01 -16.60 -19.25
N PHE A 23 25.80 -15.44 -18.61
CA PHE A 23 24.66 -14.58 -18.88
C PHE A 23 25.04 -13.17 -19.32
N ASP A 24 26.33 -12.82 -19.31
CA ASP A 24 26.82 -11.46 -19.57
C ASP A 24 26.18 -10.38 -18.64
N LEU A 25 25.81 -10.78 -17.41
CA LEU A 25 25.17 -9.94 -16.43
C LEU A 25 26.14 -9.52 -15.32
N SER A 26 26.05 -8.27 -14.89
CA SER A 26 26.74 -7.78 -13.71
C SER A 26 25.96 -8.12 -12.44
N MET A 27 26.50 -9.01 -11.62
CA MET A 27 25.89 -9.40 -10.34
C MET A 27 25.62 -8.19 -9.42
N GLN A 28 26.54 -7.23 -9.42
CA GLN A 28 26.38 -6.01 -8.64
C GLN A 28 25.15 -5.21 -9.07
N ALA A 29 24.89 -5.08 -10.37
CA ALA A 29 23.74 -4.33 -10.88
C ALA A 29 22.42 -5.02 -10.51
N GLU A 30 22.36 -6.33 -10.63
CA GLU A 30 21.17 -7.10 -10.24
C GLU A 30 20.88 -7.00 -8.74
N ILE A 31 21.91 -7.11 -7.91
CA ILE A 31 21.76 -6.95 -6.45
C ILE A 31 21.29 -5.55 -6.09
N VAL A 32 21.81 -4.50 -6.74
CA VAL A 32 21.36 -3.12 -6.52
C VAL A 32 19.87 -2.98 -6.81
N ASN A 33 19.39 -3.55 -7.91
CA ASN A 33 17.98 -3.52 -8.28
C ASN A 33 17.10 -4.21 -7.24
N VAL A 34 17.48 -5.43 -6.84
CA VAL A 34 16.72 -6.21 -5.85
C VAL A 34 16.70 -5.51 -4.48
N LEU A 35 17.85 -5.01 -4.02
CA LEU A 35 17.93 -4.29 -2.74
C LEU A 35 17.15 -2.98 -2.78
N GLY A 36 17.17 -2.27 -3.91
CA GLY A 36 16.38 -1.04 -4.10
C GLY A 36 14.88 -1.30 -3.99
N GLN A 37 14.39 -2.35 -4.64
CA GLN A 37 13.00 -2.78 -4.55
C GLN A 37 12.63 -3.17 -3.11
N GLN A 38 13.50 -3.89 -2.41
CA GLN A 38 13.24 -4.31 -1.04
C GLN A 38 13.15 -3.13 -0.08
N ILE A 39 14.03 -2.11 -0.22
CA ILE A 39 13.95 -0.88 0.58
C ILE A 39 12.63 -0.15 0.31
N ALA A 40 12.22 -0.04 -0.95
CA ALA A 40 10.96 0.61 -1.30
C ALA A 40 9.77 -0.09 -0.64
N LEU A 41 9.70 -1.42 -0.74
CA LEU A 41 8.65 -2.22 -0.09
C LEU A 41 8.63 -2.06 1.44
N ASP A 42 9.79 -1.99 2.08
CA ASP A 42 9.87 -1.80 3.53
C ASP A 42 9.38 -0.41 3.96
N ILE A 43 9.72 0.63 3.18
CA ILE A 43 9.23 1.99 3.42
C ILE A 43 7.71 2.05 3.24
N ASP A 44 7.18 1.46 2.18
CA ASP A 44 5.74 1.41 1.92
C ASP A 44 4.98 0.68 3.03
N ARG A 45 5.53 -0.42 3.51
CA ARG A 45 4.98 -1.16 4.65
C ARG A 45 4.94 -0.30 5.92
N GLU A 46 5.98 0.48 6.13
CA GLU A 46 6.03 1.41 7.26
C GLU A 46 4.96 2.51 7.14
N ILE A 47 4.78 3.08 5.95
CA ILE A 47 3.76 4.10 5.69
C ILE A 47 2.36 3.54 5.94
N VAL A 48 2.05 2.35 5.39
CA VAL A 48 0.76 1.69 5.59
C VAL A 48 0.49 1.42 7.07
N ASN A 49 1.46 0.88 7.80
CA ASN A 49 1.32 0.63 9.24
C ASN A 49 1.13 1.92 10.04
N ALA A 50 1.78 3.01 9.65
CA ALA A 50 1.58 4.31 10.27
C ALA A 50 0.16 4.84 10.05
N LEU A 51 -0.41 4.66 8.86
CA LEU A 51 -1.79 5.05 8.54
C LEU A 51 -2.82 4.20 9.28
N ILE A 52 -2.62 2.88 9.38
CA ILE A 52 -3.48 1.97 10.18
C ILE A 52 -3.47 2.39 11.65
N THR A 53 -2.27 2.66 12.19
CA THR A 53 -2.10 3.11 13.57
C THR A 53 -2.75 4.49 13.80
N ALA A 54 -2.67 5.39 12.82
CA ALA A 54 -3.31 6.69 12.89
C ALA A 54 -4.83 6.54 13.00
N ASN A 55 -5.44 5.71 12.18
CA ASN A 55 -6.88 5.44 12.25
C ASN A 55 -7.29 4.83 13.59
N SER A 56 -6.52 3.88 14.11
CA SER A 56 -6.84 3.26 15.40
C SER A 56 -6.78 4.22 16.59
N ARG A 57 -5.98 5.29 16.49
CA ARG A 57 -5.89 6.34 17.52
C ARG A 57 -7.07 7.31 17.52
N LEU A 58 -7.77 7.41 16.41
CA LEU A 58 -8.95 8.28 16.30
C LEU A 58 -10.10 7.83 17.21
N ASN A 59 -10.11 6.56 17.61
CA ASN A 59 -11.05 5.97 18.59
C ASN A 59 -12.52 6.37 18.36
N SER A 60 -12.83 6.78 17.14
CA SER A 60 -14.13 7.32 16.75
C SER A 60 -14.83 6.29 15.90
N ALA A 61 -16.01 5.88 16.33
CA ALA A 61 -16.93 5.04 15.53
C ALA A 61 -17.25 5.68 14.16
N ASP A 62 -17.00 6.97 14.03
CA ASP A 62 -17.26 7.73 12.80
C ASP A 62 -16.23 7.50 11.71
N HIS A 63 -14.97 7.19 12.08
CA HIS A 63 -13.89 6.88 11.13
C HIS A 63 -13.72 5.38 10.84
N THR A 64 -14.59 4.53 11.41
CA THR A 64 -14.58 3.10 11.17
C THR A 64 -15.93 2.65 10.61
N GLY A 65 -15.89 1.98 9.47
CA GLY A 65 -17.04 1.29 8.89
C GLY A 65 -16.84 -0.20 8.98
N THR A 66 -17.91 -0.96 8.99
CA THR A 66 -17.87 -2.41 8.89
C THR A 66 -18.71 -2.85 7.72
N PHE A 67 -18.19 -3.80 6.93
CA PHE A 67 -18.90 -4.43 5.84
C PHE A 67 -18.72 -5.96 5.94
N ASN A 68 -19.80 -6.71 5.80
CA ASN A 68 -19.72 -8.15 5.75
C ASN A 68 -19.67 -8.60 4.30
N ARG A 69 -18.63 -9.35 3.92
CA ARG A 69 -18.48 -9.91 2.56
C ARG A 69 -19.63 -10.87 2.22
N GLN A 70 -20.06 -11.66 3.16
CA GLN A 70 -21.15 -12.61 2.94
C GLN A 70 -22.52 -11.95 3.09
N ALA A 71 -23.39 -12.23 2.14
CA ALA A 71 -24.79 -11.82 2.24
C ALA A 71 -25.48 -12.47 3.43
N PRO A 72 -26.40 -11.76 4.12
CA PRO A 72 -27.13 -12.32 5.23
C PRO A 72 -28.01 -13.50 4.76
N SER A 73 -28.28 -14.44 5.69
CA SER A 73 -29.16 -15.59 5.43
C SER A 73 -30.53 -15.12 4.92
N GLY A 74 -30.95 -15.66 3.80
CA GLY A 74 -32.21 -15.27 3.14
C GLY A 74 -32.06 -14.23 2.03
N TYR A 75 -30.84 -13.74 1.74
CA TYR A 75 -30.60 -12.89 0.60
C TYR A 75 -30.61 -13.69 -0.72
N THR A 76 -31.49 -13.32 -1.65
CA THR A 76 -31.78 -14.12 -2.87
C THR A 76 -31.17 -13.56 -4.14
N TRP A 77 -30.57 -12.38 -4.11
CA TRP A 77 -30.14 -11.62 -5.31
C TRP A 77 -28.71 -11.93 -5.77
N GLY A 78 -27.98 -12.79 -5.10
CA GLY A 78 -26.60 -13.12 -5.42
C GLY A 78 -25.58 -12.13 -4.84
N ASP A 79 -24.35 -12.61 -4.67
CA ASP A 79 -23.28 -11.90 -3.95
C ASP A 79 -22.87 -10.57 -4.59
N LYS A 80 -22.91 -10.49 -5.92
CA LYS A 80 -22.59 -9.27 -6.64
C LYS A 80 -23.45 -8.07 -6.24
N TYR A 81 -24.76 -8.27 -6.13
CA TYR A 81 -25.68 -7.21 -5.68
C TYR A 81 -25.50 -6.89 -4.20
N TRP A 82 -25.06 -7.87 -3.41
CA TRP A 82 -24.73 -7.62 -2.01
C TRP A 82 -23.49 -6.73 -1.89
N HIS A 83 -22.48 -6.95 -2.71
CA HIS A 83 -21.25 -6.16 -2.73
C HIS A 83 -21.49 -4.68 -3.06
N GLU A 84 -22.57 -4.34 -3.81
CA GLU A 84 -22.93 -2.95 -4.07
C GLU A 84 -23.26 -2.17 -2.77
N ASN A 85 -23.66 -2.85 -1.70
CA ASN A 85 -23.93 -2.21 -0.41
C ASN A 85 -22.66 -1.69 0.31
N ILE A 86 -21.47 -1.96 -0.21
CA ILE A 86 -20.24 -1.35 0.31
C ILE A 86 -20.16 0.14 -0.04
N ILE A 87 -20.74 0.57 -1.16
CA ILE A 87 -20.68 1.96 -1.65
C ILE A 87 -21.24 2.96 -0.63
N PRO A 88 -22.43 2.75 -0.02
CA PRO A 88 -22.92 3.63 1.05
C PRO A 88 -21.98 3.74 2.24
N VAL A 89 -21.32 2.64 2.64
CA VAL A 89 -20.37 2.63 3.76
C VAL A 89 -19.14 3.48 3.40
N LEU A 90 -18.56 3.29 2.22
CA LEU A 90 -17.43 4.07 1.74
C LEU A 90 -17.79 5.55 1.57
N ASN A 91 -18.99 5.86 1.08
CA ASN A 91 -19.47 7.24 0.97
C ASN A 91 -19.57 7.92 2.35
N LYS A 92 -20.10 7.21 3.35
CA LYS A 92 -20.19 7.73 4.73
C LYS A 92 -18.81 8.04 5.28
N LEU A 93 -17.85 7.12 5.17
CA LEU A 93 -16.47 7.32 5.63
C LEU A 93 -15.77 8.46 4.91
N SER A 94 -15.94 8.55 3.58
CA SER A 94 -15.38 9.63 2.78
C SER A 94 -15.96 11.01 3.18
N ALA A 95 -17.26 11.08 3.45
CA ALA A 95 -17.92 12.30 3.93
C ALA A 95 -17.46 12.68 5.33
N GLN A 96 -17.21 11.71 6.20
CA GLN A 96 -16.69 11.96 7.56
C GLN A 96 -15.31 12.60 7.51
N VAL A 97 -14.41 12.05 6.69
CA VAL A 97 -13.08 12.64 6.46
C VAL A 97 -13.20 14.10 5.99
N TYR A 98 -14.15 14.39 5.08
CA TYR A 98 -14.41 15.76 4.65
C TYR A 98 -14.86 16.68 5.81
N THR A 99 -15.79 16.20 6.63
CA THR A 99 -16.34 16.96 7.75
C THR A 99 -15.26 17.32 8.78
N ASP A 100 -14.36 16.35 9.07
CA ASP A 100 -13.35 16.51 10.10
C ASP A 100 -12.10 17.26 9.63
N THR A 101 -11.82 17.20 8.34
CA THR A 101 -10.67 17.93 7.76
C THR A 101 -11.05 19.30 7.24
N ASN A 102 -12.32 19.54 6.88
CA ASN A 102 -12.82 20.73 6.18
C ASN A 102 -12.04 21.04 4.88
N MET A 103 -11.54 19.99 4.22
CA MET A 103 -10.75 20.14 2.98
C MET A 103 -11.43 19.45 1.82
N GLU A 104 -11.20 18.16 1.68
CA GLU A 104 -11.80 17.31 0.65
C GLU A 104 -12.12 15.93 1.22
N ALA A 105 -13.00 15.22 0.55
CA ALA A 105 -13.34 13.85 0.90
C ALA A 105 -12.18 12.89 0.58
N ALA A 106 -12.12 11.73 1.25
CA ALA A 106 -11.14 10.72 0.95
C ALA A 106 -11.26 10.27 -0.53
N ASN A 107 -10.14 10.27 -1.23
CA ASN A 107 -10.06 10.01 -2.67
C ASN A 107 -9.24 8.78 -3.04
N VAL A 108 -8.55 8.17 -2.07
CA VAL A 108 -7.75 6.96 -2.25
C VAL A 108 -8.24 5.87 -1.33
N ILE A 109 -8.44 4.68 -1.88
CA ILE A 109 -8.72 3.44 -1.15
C ILE A 109 -7.49 2.55 -1.29
N ALA A 110 -6.96 2.07 -0.19
CA ALA A 110 -5.86 1.11 -0.19
C ALA A 110 -6.31 -0.18 0.51
N ALA A 111 -6.20 -1.32 -0.15
CA ALA A 111 -6.70 -2.59 0.36
C ALA A 111 -5.88 -3.79 -0.12
N ASN A 112 -6.07 -4.92 0.57
CA ASN A 112 -5.51 -6.20 0.18
C ASN A 112 -6.16 -6.72 -1.11
N PRO A 113 -5.45 -7.47 -1.98
CA PRO A 113 -6.03 -8.05 -3.19
C PRO A 113 -7.33 -8.84 -2.97
N LEU A 114 -7.42 -9.58 -1.86
CA LEU A 114 -8.62 -10.36 -1.52
C LEU A 114 -9.82 -9.48 -1.16
N ASP A 115 -9.58 -8.29 -0.62
CA ASP A 115 -10.62 -7.35 -0.26
C ASP A 115 -11.01 -6.47 -1.46
N VAL A 116 -10.07 -6.21 -2.35
CA VAL A 116 -10.34 -5.49 -3.61
C VAL A 116 -11.26 -6.30 -4.52
N ALA A 117 -11.27 -7.64 -4.44
CA ALA A 117 -12.20 -8.47 -5.19
C ALA A 117 -13.67 -8.06 -5.01
N ILE A 118 -14.05 -7.55 -3.84
CA ILE A 118 -15.39 -7.00 -3.60
C ILE A 118 -15.65 -5.75 -4.46
N LEU A 119 -14.62 -4.92 -4.63
CA LEU A 119 -14.72 -3.71 -5.44
C LEU A 119 -14.71 -4.02 -6.94
N GLU A 120 -14.07 -5.12 -7.35
CA GLU A 120 -14.04 -5.59 -8.74
C GLU A 120 -15.43 -6.01 -9.25
N ASP A 121 -16.29 -6.49 -8.36
CA ASP A 121 -17.68 -6.86 -8.67
C ASP A 121 -18.57 -5.63 -8.95
N LEU A 122 -18.13 -4.42 -8.55
CA LEU A 122 -18.92 -3.20 -8.68
C LEU A 122 -18.98 -2.71 -10.13
N GLN A 123 -20.14 -2.17 -10.52
CA GLN A 123 -20.25 -1.48 -11.80
C GLN A 123 -19.35 -0.23 -11.81
N GLY A 124 -18.56 -0.08 -12.89
CA GLY A 124 -17.64 1.06 -13.01
C GLY A 124 -16.29 0.89 -12.35
N PHE A 125 -15.92 -0.34 -11.98
CA PHE A 125 -14.54 -0.66 -11.63
C PHE A 125 -13.70 -0.74 -12.91
N ASN A 126 -12.63 0.05 -12.98
CA ASN A 126 -11.72 0.06 -14.11
C ASN A 126 -10.27 0.04 -13.64
N TYR A 127 -9.49 -0.91 -14.13
CA TYR A 127 -8.04 -0.88 -13.93
C TYR A 127 -7.44 0.30 -14.70
N THR A 128 -6.72 1.14 -13.98
CA THR A 128 -6.03 2.29 -14.55
C THR A 128 -4.55 1.97 -14.62
N GLY A 129 -4.15 1.27 -15.61
CA GLY A 129 -2.75 0.94 -15.80
C GLY A 129 -2.62 -0.35 -16.56
N THR A 130 -1.83 -0.31 -17.58
CA THR A 130 -1.39 -1.49 -18.32
C THR A 130 -0.64 -2.37 -17.35
N SER A 131 -1.22 -3.51 -17.09
CA SER A 131 -0.66 -4.65 -16.45
C SER A 131 0.87 -4.75 -16.53
N SER A 132 1.49 -5.04 -15.41
CA SER A 132 2.52 -6.08 -15.26
C SER A 132 3.77 -6.09 -16.15
N VAL A 133 4.00 -5.14 -17.02
CA VAL A 133 5.22 -5.14 -17.85
C VAL A 133 6.33 -4.27 -17.23
N ASP A 134 5.97 -3.25 -16.49
CA ASP A 134 6.92 -2.51 -15.66
C ASP A 134 6.95 -3.17 -14.29
N GLY A 135 7.99 -3.93 -14.04
CA GLY A 135 8.26 -4.72 -12.83
C GLY A 135 8.06 -4.04 -11.46
N ASP A 136 7.08 -3.19 -11.33
CA ASP A 136 6.62 -2.56 -10.10
C ASP A 136 5.92 -3.63 -9.25
N MET A 137 6.73 -4.31 -8.46
CA MET A 137 6.25 -5.30 -7.52
C MET A 137 5.33 -4.65 -6.51
N GLY A 138 4.05 -4.95 -6.59
CA GLY A 138 3.17 -4.87 -5.44
C GLY A 138 2.01 -3.92 -5.49
N TYR A 139 1.88 -3.02 -6.47
CA TYR A 139 0.76 -2.08 -6.53
C TYR A 139 0.00 -2.16 -7.85
N ARG A 140 -1.30 -2.45 -7.77
CA ARG A 140 -2.21 -2.25 -8.89
C ARG A 140 -3.06 -1.02 -8.62
N SER A 141 -3.23 -0.16 -9.61
CA SER A 141 -4.12 0.99 -9.51
C SER A 141 -5.39 0.75 -10.31
N ALA A 142 -6.52 1.02 -9.69
CA ALA A 142 -7.84 0.97 -10.30
C ALA A 142 -8.65 2.19 -9.88
N THR A 143 -9.76 2.43 -10.56
CA THR A 143 -10.73 3.45 -10.18
C THR A 143 -12.09 2.83 -9.98
N VAL A 144 -12.85 3.33 -9.02
CA VAL A 144 -14.20 2.87 -8.67
C VAL A 144 -15.16 4.05 -8.66
N ALA A 145 -16.43 3.78 -8.85
CA ALA A 145 -17.51 4.77 -8.83
C ALA A 145 -17.29 5.92 -9.81
N GLY A 146 -16.97 5.60 -11.06
CA GLY A 146 -16.79 6.61 -12.11
C GLY A 146 -15.54 7.49 -11.93
N GLY A 147 -14.52 6.98 -11.21
CA GLY A 147 -13.28 7.71 -10.97
C GLY A 147 -13.24 8.51 -9.66
N LYS A 148 -14.29 8.41 -8.84
CA LYS A 148 -14.33 9.11 -7.54
C LYS A 148 -13.22 8.66 -6.61
N TRP A 149 -12.91 7.37 -6.58
CA TRP A 149 -11.85 6.80 -5.74
C TRP A 149 -10.81 6.08 -6.58
N LYS A 150 -9.57 6.35 -6.26
CA LYS A 150 -8.43 5.59 -6.77
C LYS A 150 -8.16 4.44 -5.82
N VAL A 151 -8.18 3.21 -6.33
CA VAL A 151 -7.90 2.01 -5.55
C VAL A 151 -6.45 1.61 -5.74
N LEU A 152 -5.74 1.43 -4.65
CA LEU A 152 -4.39 0.89 -4.59
C LEU A 152 -4.45 -0.52 -3.99
N THR A 153 -4.08 -1.51 -4.76
CA THR A 153 -4.06 -2.90 -4.32
C THR A 153 -2.65 -3.25 -3.87
N SER A 154 -2.48 -3.65 -2.62
CA SER A 154 -1.21 -4.08 -2.08
C SER A 154 -1.35 -5.23 -1.10
N ALA A 155 -0.48 -6.24 -1.24
CA ALA A 155 -0.39 -7.37 -0.31
C ALA A 155 0.19 -6.99 1.06
N VAL A 156 0.77 -5.80 1.20
CA VAL A 156 1.30 -5.28 2.46
C VAL A 156 0.17 -4.96 3.45
N ILE A 157 -1.01 -4.61 2.94
CA ILE A 157 -2.17 -4.26 3.76
C ILE A 157 -2.77 -5.53 4.37
N PRO A 158 -3.07 -5.55 5.68
CA PRO A 158 -3.72 -6.67 6.32
C PRO A 158 -5.07 -6.97 5.66
N GLN A 159 -5.36 -8.26 5.47
CA GLN A 159 -6.67 -8.71 5.01
C GLN A 159 -7.76 -8.25 5.98
N GLY A 160 -8.93 -7.93 5.46
CA GLY A 160 -10.06 -7.44 6.24
C GLY A 160 -10.00 -5.96 6.58
N THR A 161 -9.06 -5.20 6.02
CA THR A 161 -8.94 -3.76 6.25
C THR A 161 -8.80 -3.00 4.94
N MET A 162 -9.78 -2.14 4.65
CA MET A 162 -9.67 -1.12 3.59
C MET A 162 -9.40 0.22 4.22
N LEU A 163 -8.29 0.84 3.86
CA LEU A 163 -7.93 2.19 4.28
C LEU A 163 -8.45 3.19 3.25
N MET A 164 -9.15 4.20 3.73
CA MET A 164 -9.53 5.36 2.94
C MET A 164 -8.70 6.55 3.38
N VAL A 165 -7.98 7.15 2.45
CA VAL A 165 -7.06 8.24 2.74
C VAL A 165 -7.36 9.44 1.84
N TYR A 166 -7.28 10.61 2.42
CA TYR A 166 -7.28 11.86 1.67
C TYR A 166 -5.87 12.14 1.12
N LYS A 167 -5.73 12.14 -0.19
CA LYS A 167 -4.48 12.51 -0.88
C LYS A 167 -4.68 13.81 -1.65
N PRO A 168 -4.22 14.96 -1.13
CA PRO A 168 -4.28 16.24 -1.81
C PRO A 168 -3.26 16.35 -2.93
N VAL A 169 -3.41 17.35 -3.77
CA VAL A 169 -2.42 17.75 -4.76
C VAL A 169 -1.29 18.57 -4.08
N GLU A 170 -1.64 19.36 -3.06
CA GLU A 170 -0.71 20.19 -2.32
C GLU A 170 -0.08 19.41 -1.16
N GLU A 171 1.25 19.38 -1.09
CA GLU A 171 2.00 18.61 -0.08
C GLU A 171 1.68 19.02 1.36
N LEU A 172 1.50 20.31 1.63
CA LEU A 172 1.21 20.84 2.97
C LEU A 172 -0.17 20.41 3.52
N LYS A 173 -1.07 19.99 2.66
CA LYS A 173 -2.40 19.47 3.04
C LYS A 173 -2.39 17.96 3.24
N SER A 174 -1.27 17.30 3.02
CA SER A 174 -1.13 15.86 3.09
C SER A 174 -1.37 15.32 4.51
N VAL A 175 -1.95 14.13 4.57
CA VAL A 175 -2.16 13.38 5.80
C VAL A 175 -0.84 12.92 6.38
N TYR A 176 0.04 12.41 5.51
CA TYR A 176 1.33 11.85 5.87
C TYR A 176 2.39 12.38 4.92
N ILE A 177 3.54 12.77 5.47
CA ILE A 177 4.68 13.24 4.69
C ILE A 177 5.83 12.26 4.85
N TYR A 178 6.40 11.88 3.72
CA TYR A 178 7.65 11.18 3.59
C TYR A 178 8.67 12.11 2.96
N ALA A 179 9.74 12.41 3.69
CA ALA A 179 10.77 13.35 3.27
C ALA A 179 12.16 12.67 3.26
N PRO A 180 12.58 12.10 2.12
CA PRO A 180 13.92 11.55 1.98
C PRO A 180 14.94 12.69 1.86
N TYR A 181 16.01 12.64 2.67
CA TYR A 181 17.14 13.58 2.54
C TYR A 181 18.41 12.88 2.05
N VAL A 182 18.47 11.55 2.21
CA VAL A 182 19.49 10.69 1.58
C VAL A 182 18.74 9.55 0.90
N PRO A 183 18.44 9.66 -0.41
CA PRO A 183 17.53 8.71 -1.06
C PRO A 183 18.12 7.29 -1.14
N ALA A 184 19.37 7.16 -1.55
CA ALA A 184 20.11 5.89 -1.53
C ALA A 184 21.59 6.15 -1.67
N VAL A 185 22.41 5.59 -0.83
CA VAL A 185 23.87 5.58 -0.94
C VAL A 185 24.36 4.15 -0.97
N LEU A 186 25.16 3.85 -1.99
CA LEU A 186 25.78 2.55 -2.17
C LEU A 186 27.14 2.54 -1.50
N HIS A 187 27.36 1.63 -0.60
CA HIS A 187 28.64 1.39 0.05
C HIS A 187 29.16 0.00 -0.33
N PRO A 188 30.04 -0.11 -1.34
CA PRO A 188 30.70 -1.35 -1.62
C PRO A 188 31.80 -1.61 -0.59
N TYR A 189 31.81 -2.77 0.01
CA TYR A 189 32.86 -3.24 0.90
C TYR A 189 33.53 -4.45 0.28
N PRO A 190 34.70 -4.32 -0.37
CA PRO A 190 35.46 -5.45 -0.82
C PRO A 190 36.21 -6.05 0.37
N LEU A 191 35.61 -6.99 1.06
CA LEU A 191 36.28 -7.76 2.11
C LEU A 191 36.58 -9.17 1.61
N GLY A 192 37.79 -9.39 1.13
CA GLY A 192 38.27 -10.74 0.80
C GLY A 192 37.50 -11.42 -0.34
N ALA A 193 37.22 -12.73 -0.16
CA ALA A 193 36.54 -13.57 -1.16
C ALA A 193 35.01 -13.36 -1.24
N THR A 194 34.45 -12.52 -0.40
CA THR A 194 33.00 -12.23 -0.33
C THR A 194 32.75 -10.74 -0.45
N PRO A 195 32.62 -10.20 -1.66
CA PRO A 195 32.22 -8.81 -1.83
C PRO A 195 30.83 -8.59 -1.24
N SER A 196 30.63 -7.42 -0.63
CA SER A 196 29.36 -7.02 -0.06
C SER A 196 28.94 -5.64 -0.57
N LEU A 197 27.65 -5.42 -0.67
CA LEU A 197 27.06 -4.15 -1.04
C LEU A 197 26.02 -3.78 0.01
N THR A 198 26.10 -2.55 0.49
CA THR A 198 25.12 -2.00 1.42
C THR A 198 24.43 -0.80 0.80
N ILE A 199 23.11 -0.78 0.85
CA ILE A 199 22.31 0.39 0.50
C ILE A 199 21.81 1.02 1.78
N LEU A 200 22.08 2.30 1.95
CA LEU A 200 21.61 3.13 3.05
C LEU A 200 20.64 4.17 2.52
N SER A 201 19.46 4.24 3.11
CA SER A 201 18.49 5.32 2.87
C SER A 201 18.17 6.02 4.20
N ARG A 202 18.14 7.35 4.17
CA ARG A 202 17.74 8.16 5.32
C ARG A 202 16.59 9.07 4.96
N TYR A 203 15.57 9.06 5.78
CA TYR A 203 14.34 9.81 5.57
C TYR A 203 13.71 10.24 6.89
N ALA A 204 12.84 11.20 6.81
CA ALA A 204 11.96 11.57 7.91
C ALA A 204 10.51 11.30 7.52
N THR A 205 9.72 10.87 8.50
CA THR A 205 8.29 10.66 8.33
C THR A 205 7.52 11.45 9.36
N ALA A 206 6.39 12.01 8.96
CA ALA A 206 5.50 12.72 9.85
C ALA A 206 4.03 12.48 9.48
N LEU A 207 3.23 12.14 10.47
CA LEU A 207 1.77 12.15 10.37
C LEU A 207 1.32 13.58 10.76
N ILE A 208 0.75 14.30 9.81
CA ILE A 208 0.30 15.69 10.02
C ILE A 208 -1.14 15.71 10.50
N ARG A 209 -2.00 14.90 9.87
CA ARG A 209 -3.44 14.92 10.12
C ARG A 209 -3.97 13.49 10.26
N SER A 210 -4.20 13.07 11.48
CA SER A 210 -4.81 11.75 11.73
C SER A 210 -6.24 11.66 11.18
N ASN A 211 -6.99 12.78 11.19
CA ASN A 211 -8.39 12.83 10.76
C ASN A 211 -8.58 12.64 9.23
N GLY A 212 -7.51 12.66 8.45
CA GLY A 212 -7.55 12.40 7.00
C GLY A 212 -7.56 10.91 6.62
N VAL A 213 -7.66 10.01 7.61
CA VAL A 213 -7.69 8.55 7.42
C VAL A 213 -8.97 7.99 7.99
N ALA A 214 -9.62 7.10 7.25
CA ALA A 214 -10.72 6.26 7.73
C ALA A 214 -10.46 4.81 7.35
N ALA A 215 -11.05 3.85 8.05
CA ALA A 215 -10.92 2.44 7.73
C ALA A 215 -12.28 1.77 7.62
N CYS A 216 -12.43 0.92 6.62
CA CYS A 216 -13.53 -0.02 6.53
C CYS A 216 -13.01 -1.41 6.89
N THR A 217 -13.58 -2.01 7.94
CA THR A 217 -13.28 -3.39 8.30
C THR A 217 -14.19 -4.33 7.55
N ILE A 218 -13.60 -5.25 6.81
CA ILE A 218 -14.31 -6.30 6.10
C ILE A 218 -14.33 -7.53 6.99
N THR A 219 -15.50 -8.02 7.30
CA THR A 219 -15.70 -9.23 8.08
C THR A 219 -16.12 -10.35 7.17
N ASP A 220 -15.43 -11.48 7.26
CA ASP A 220 -15.87 -12.76 6.72
C ASP A 220 -16.52 -13.54 7.88
N ILE A 221 -17.84 -13.50 7.97
CA ILE A 221 -18.53 -14.45 8.83
C ILE A 221 -18.59 -15.75 8.03
N ALA A 222 -17.57 -16.59 8.23
CA ALA A 222 -17.68 -17.97 7.77
C ALA A 222 -18.94 -18.56 8.39
N PRO A 223 -19.79 -19.29 7.62
CA PRO A 223 -20.89 -20.01 8.23
C PRO A 223 -20.27 -20.95 9.27
N THR A 224 -20.65 -20.79 10.52
CA THR A 224 -20.34 -21.78 11.57
C THR A 224 -20.94 -23.12 11.08
N PRO A 225 -20.12 -24.17 10.99
CA PRO A 225 -20.58 -25.49 10.56
C PRO A 225 -21.68 -26.05 11.46
#